data_4984e8e29352f2cc82cedd5576c55107
#
_entry.id   4984e8e29352f2cc82cedd5576c55107
#
_cell.length_a   1.000
_cell.length_b   1.000
_cell.length_c   1.000
_cell.angle_alpha   90.00
_cell.angle_beta   90.00
_cell.angle_gamma   90.00
#
_symmetry.space_group_name_H-M   'P 1'
#
loop_
_entity.id
_entity.type
_entity.pdbx_description
1 polymer ?
#
loop_
_entity_poly.entity_id
_entity_poly.type
_entity_poly.pdbx_seq_one_letter_code
_entity_poly.pdbx_strand_id
1 'polypeptide(L)'
;MKNWKYLLMTTMVGSALVLGACGDDTSSEPTEETETETAGDTQDEAVLEGKVAGDGSSTVAPITEALVEEYAGVQNKVQVSVGVSGTGGGFEKFIAGETDFANASRPIKDEEKTKLEEAGIDFTEFQVANDGLSVVVNKDNDWVEDLTVEDLKKMWIEDGTTKKWSDINPEWPAEEIVFYSPGTDSGTYDYFDEVILDEADLVKSATLSEDDNVLVQGVQGDKNAIAFFGYAYYLANQDTLKVVKVNGVEPTNETIESGEYSPLSRPLFVYAKNSALKENPAFYDFMKYTLENAGEMAEAVGYVSLPQENYDKGLADLEALK
;
A
#
# COMPACT_ATOMS: atom_id res chain seq x y z
N MET A 1 20.72 -4.57 10.80
CA MET A 1 21.59 -3.49 11.29
C MET A 1 22.71 -3.27 10.28
N LYS A 2 22.52 -2.36 9.33
CA LYS A 2 23.54 -1.99 8.36
C LYS A 2 23.80 -0.49 8.52
N ASN A 3 25.00 -0.14 9.00
CA ASN A 3 25.42 1.20 9.36
C ASN A 3 25.48 2.12 8.13
N TRP A 4 24.68 3.15 8.10
CA TRP A 4 24.79 4.28 7.19
C TRP A 4 25.84 5.24 7.73
N LYS A 5 27.01 5.28 7.09
CA LYS A 5 28.07 6.27 7.38
C LYS A 5 27.88 7.46 6.46
N TYR A 6 27.50 8.59 7.04
CA TYR A 6 27.55 9.88 6.37
C TYR A 6 29.01 10.25 6.10
N LEU A 7 29.35 10.46 4.83
CA LEU A 7 30.64 10.98 4.39
C LEU A 7 30.46 12.47 4.09
N LEU A 8 30.89 13.32 5.04
CA LEU A 8 31.04 14.76 4.84
C LEU A 8 32.28 15.01 3.98
N MET A 9 32.10 15.53 2.77
CA MET A 9 33.18 15.97 1.89
C MET A 9 33.21 17.50 1.87
N THR A 10 34.13 18.08 2.63
CA THR A 10 34.50 19.50 2.62
C THR A 10 35.33 19.80 1.39
N THR A 11 34.79 20.59 0.46
CA THR A 11 35.57 21.16 -0.66
C THR A 11 36.14 22.52 -0.28
N MET A 12 37.46 22.59 -0.22
CA MET A 12 38.24 23.85 -0.10
C MET A 12 38.24 24.60 -1.44
N VAL A 13 37.82 25.84 -1.38
CA VAL A 13 37.96 26.84 -2.45
C VAL A 13 39.40 27.34 -2.47
N GLY A 14 40.09 27.15 -3.59
CA GLY A 14 41.38 27.77 -3.88
C GLY A 14 41.27 28.67 -5.09
N SER A 15 41.22 29.99 -4.85
CA SER A 15 41.30 31.00 -5.88
C SER A 15 42.78 31.22 -6.28
N ALA A 16 43.08 31.16 -7.58
CA ALA A 16 44.29 31.70 -8.14
C ALA A 16 43.98 32.52 -9.41
N LEU A 17 44.06 33.81 -9.25
CA LEU A 17 44.11 34.79 -10.35
C LEU A 17 45.54 34.79 -10.93
N VAL A 18 45.67 34.65 -12.27
CA VAL A 18 46.85 35.11 -13.00
C VAL A 18 46.40 35.85 -14.26
N LEU A 19 46.72 37.12 -14.27
CA LEU A 19 46.68 38.01 -15.43
C LEU A 19 48.01 37.88 -16.20
N GLY A 20 47.98 37.96 -17.54
CA GLY A 20 49.18 38.13 -18.36
C GLY A 20 48.89 37.97 -19.85
N ALA A 21 48.72 38.96 -20.47
CA ALA A 21 49.06 39.77 -21.64
C ALA A 21 49.63 39.08 -22.89
N CYS A 22 48.96 39.45 -24.01
CA CYS A 22 49.35 39.68 -25.40
C CYS A 22 50.73 39.19 -25.97
N GLY A 23 50.63 38.64 -27.21
CA GLY A 23 51.75 38.61 -28.19
C GLY A 23 51.56 37.57 -29.28
N ASP A 24 51.02 37.95 -30.37
CA ASP A 24 51.30 37.87 -31.81
C ASP A 24 51.96 36.62 -32.47
N ASP A 25 51.33 36.25 -33.57
CA ASP A 25 51.75 35.63 -34.84
C ASP A 25 52.60 34.32 -34.90
N THR A 26 52.07 33.28 -35.49
CA THR A 26 52.36 32.77 -36.87
C THR A 26 51.87 31.31 -37.02
N SER A 27 51.04 31.14 -38.05
CA SER A 27 50.73 29.93 -38.88
C SER A 27 51.45 28.61 -38.64
N SER A 28 50.65 27.52 -38.56
CA SER A 28 50.77 26.33 -39.41
C SER A 28 49.57 25.35 -39.16
N GLU A 29 49.16 24.77 -40.25
CA GLU A 29 47.96 23.94 -40.52
C GLU A 29 47.92 22.56 -39.83
N PRO A 30 46.83 21.79 -39.99
CA PRO A 30 46.18 21.02 -38.92
C PRO A 30 46.55 19.55 -38.98
N THR A 31 46.52 18.91 -37.81
CA THR A 31 46.45 17.45 -37.73
C THR A 31 45.11 17.09 -37.14
N GLU A 32 44.27 16.42 -37.93
CA GLU A 32 43.02 15.79 -37.51
C GLU A 32 43.33 14.69 -36.50
N GLU A 33 42.97 14.92 -35.25
CA GLU A 33 42.76 13.86 -34.30
C GLU A 33 41.24 13.59 -34.23
N THR A 34 40.86 12.43 -34.73
CA THR A 34 39.51 11.90 -34.64
C THR A 34 39.22 11.54 -33.20
N GLU A 35 38.57 12.40 -32.46
CA GLU A 35 37.96 12.05 -31.19
C GLU A 35 36.71 11.19 -31.52
N THR A 36 36.80 9.90 -31.19
CA THR A 36 35.69 9.01 -31.18
C THR A 36 34.84 9.36 -29.96
N GLU A 37 33.87 10.23 -30.15
CA GLU A 37 32.76 10.37 -29.18
C GLU A 37 32.04 9.03 -29.05
N THR A 38 32.26 8.36 -27.93
CA THR A 38 31.40 7.28 -27.49
C THR A 38 30.10 7.94 -27.05
N ALA A 39 29.13 8.01 -27.96
CA ALA A 39 27.76 8.35 -27.63
C ALA A 39 27.24 7.27 -26.66
N GLY A 40 27.27 7.58 -25.39
CA GLY A 40 26.43 6.88 -24.43
C GLY A 40 24.99 7.17 -24.81
N ASP A 41 24.28 6.14 -25.22
CA ASP A 41 22.84 6.15 -25.46
C ASP A 41 22.13 6.37 -24.10
N THR A 42 22.10 7.59 -23.63
CA THR A 42 21.13 8.03 -22.65
C THR A 42 19.86 8.22 -23.47
N GLN A 43 18.96 7.24 -23.43
CA GLN A 43 17.57 7.47 -23.82
C GLN A 43 17.09 8.67 -22.99
N ASP A 44 16.93 9.79 -23.65
CA ASP A 44 16.21 10.95 -23.15
C ASP A 44 14.76 10.47 -22.94
N GLU A 45 14.43 10.01 -21.74
CA GLU A 45 13.05 9.70 -21.40
C GLU A 45 12.26 10.99 -21.60
N ALA A 46 11.30 10.95 -22.51
CA ALA A 46 10.49 12.13 -22.83
C ALA A 46 9.82 12.64 -21.58
N VAL A 47 10.17 13.85 -21.15
CA VAL A 47 9.55 14.49 -19.99
C VAL A 47 8.08 14.70 -20.29
N LEU A 48 7.24 13.90 -19.64
CA LEU A 48 5.78 14.02 -19.75
C LEU A 48 5.28 15.17 -18.89
N GLU A 49 4.19 15.79 -19.31
CA GLU A 49 3.44 16.76 -18.50
C GLU A 49 1.95 16.43 -18.58
N GLY A 50 1.24 16.60 -17.48
CA GLY A 50 -0.19 16.32 -17.44
C GLY A 50 -0.72 16.27 -16.03
N LYS A 51 -2.02 15.98 -15.95
CA LYS A 51 -2.73 15.75 -14.69
C LYS A 51 -3.38 14.39 -14.72
N VAL A 52 -3.36 13.73 -13.58
CA VAL A 52 -4.01 12.45 -13.34
C VAL A 52 -4.81 12.58 -12.05
N ALA A 53 -6.04 12.15 -12.05
CA ALA A 53 -6.92 12.22 -10.88
C ALA A 53 -7.43 10.83 -10.53
N GLY A 54 -7.26 10.43 -9.28
CA GLY A 54 -7.82 9.21 -8.70
C GLY A 54 -8.56 9.49 -7.41
N ASP A 55 -9.41 8.56 -7.01
CA ASP A 55 -10.09 8.60 -5.72
C ASP A 55 -10.47 7.17 -5.29
N GLY A 56 -10.75 6.96 -4.02
CA GLY A 56 -11.30 5.66 -3.58
C GLY A 56 -10.86 5.21 -2.20
N SER A 57 -10.53 3.93 -2.12
CA SER A 57 -10.26 3.19 -0.89
C SER A 57 -9.15 3.81 -0.03
N SER A 58 -9.45 4.04 1.25
CA SER A 58 -8.48 4.39 2.31
C SER A 58 -7.39 3.33 2.48
N THR A 59 -7.72 2.06 2.27
CA THR A 59 -6.78 0.94 2.33
C THR A 59 -5.77 0.95 1.18
N VAL A 60 -6.18 1.33 -0.03
CA VAL A 60 -5.27 1.40 -1.20
C VAL A 60 -4.47 2.71 -1.21
N ALA A 61 -4.97 3.75 -0.54
CA ALA A 61 -4.35 5.08 -0.52
C ALA A 61 -2.85 5.04 -0.13
N PRO A 62 -2.38 4.34 0.91
CA PRO A 62 -0.96 4.31 1.27
C PRO A 62 -0.06 3.80 0.15
N ILE A 63 -0.49 2.78 -0.62
CA ILE A 63 0.26 2.27 -1.78
C ILE A 63 0.31 3.34 -2.87
N THR A 64 -0.87 3.92 -3.18
CA THR A 64 -0.99 4.90 -4.27
C THR A 64 -0.22 6.18 -3.94
N GLU A 65 -0.25 6.64 -2.69
CA GLU A 65 0.49 7.82 -2.23
C GLU A 65 2.01 7.60 -2.31
N ALA A 66 2.50 6.43 -1.89
CA ALA A 66 3.91 6.06 -2.03
C ALA A 66 4.33 6.03 -3.51
N LEU A 67 3.51 5.45 -4.39
CA LEU A 67 3.74 5.44 -5.84
C LEU A 67 3.75 6.86 -6.42
N VAL A 68 2.87 7.74 -5.98
CA VAL A 68 2.82 9.15 -6.44
C VAL A 68 4.08 9.91 -6.00
N GLU A 69 4.53 9.70 -4.76
CA GLU A 69 5.75 10.35 -4.24
C GLU A 69 6.99 9.94 -5.04
N GLU A 70 7.18 8.63 -5.25
CA GLU A 70 8.30 8.10 -6.03
C GLU A 70 8.22 8.53 -7.50
N TYR A 71 7.03 8.44 -8.11
CA TYR A 71 6.80 8.84 -9.50
C TYR A 71 7.09 10.32 -9.76
N ALA A 72 6.83 11.21 -8.81
CA ALA A 72 7.17 12.62 -8.92
C ALA A 72 8.68 12.86 -9.07
N GLY A 73 9.52 11.94 -8.58
CA GLY A 73 10.97 11.94 -8.80
C GLY A 73 11.36 11.57 -10.23
N VAL A 74 10.54 10.78 -10.92
CA VAL A 74 10.78 10.31 -12.31
C VAL A 74 10.17 11.31 -13.31
N GLN A 75 8.91 11.73 -13.09
CA GLN A 75 8.14 12.59 -14.00
C GLN A 75 7.65 13.87 -13.28
N ASN A 76 8.56 14.77 -13.00
CA ASN A 76 8.35 15.95 -12.16
C ASN A 76 7.36 17.02 -12.71
N LYS A 77 6.86 16.85 -13.93
CA LYS A 77 5.83 17.72 -14.53
C LYS A 77 4.46 17.06 -14.62
N VAL A 78 4.34 15.80 -14.21
CA VAL A 78 3.06 15.13 -14.06
C VAL A 78 2.53 15.40 -12.67
N GLN A 79 1.28 15.80 -12.56
CA GLN A 79 0.59 16.04 -11.30
C GLN A 79 -0.44 14.92 -11.09
N VAL A 80 -0.17 14.01 -10.19
CA VAL A 80 -1.11 12.97 -9.77
C VAL A 80 -1.78 13.43 -8.46
N SER A 81 -3.11 13.39 -8.43
CA SER A 81 -3.90 13.68 -7.23
C SER A 81 -4.75 12.48 -6.86
N VAL A 82 -4.75 12.12 -5.58
CA VAL A 82 -5.51 10.99 -5.05
C VAL A 82 -6.42 11.48 -3.93
N GLY A 83 -7.72 11.24 -4.07
CA GLY A 83 -8.69 11.47 -3.02
C GLY A 83 -8.97 10.16 -2.26
N VAL A 84 -9.47 10.29 -1.03
CA VAL A 84 -9.79 9.17 -0.14
C VAL A 84 -11.24 9.31 0.32
N SER A 85 -12.17 8.76 -0.47
CA SER A 85 -13.60 8.79 -0.15
C SER A 85 -14.20 7.40 0.09
N GLY A 86 -13.33 6.40 0.31
CA GLY A 86 -13.70 5.00 0.38
C GLY A 86 -13.97 4.37 -1.00
N THR A 87 -13.98 3.04 -1.08
CA THR A 87 -14.20 2.32 -2.36
C THR A 87 -15.49 2.74 -3.06
N GLY A 88 -16.59 2.90 -2.32
CA GLY A 88 -17.89 3.31 -2.88
C GLY A 88 -17.85 4.73 -3.43
N GLY A 89 -17.32 5.69 -2.67
CA GLY A 89 -17.17 7.08 -3.09
C GLY A 89 -16.24 7.24 -4.30
N GLY A 90 -15.16 6.43 -4.35
CA GLY A 90 -14.27 6.36 -5.51
C GLY A 90 -15.01 5.91 -6.78
N PHE A 91 -15.81 4.86 -6.70
CA PHE A 91 -16.63 4.42 -7.84
C PHE A 91 -17.69 5.44 -8.23
N GLU A 92 -18.29 6.16 -7.27
CA GLU A 92 -19.24 7.24 -7.61
C GLU A 92 -18.59 8.34 -8.46
N LYS A 93 -17.39 8.82 -8.08
CA LYS A 93 -16.64 9.81 -8.85
C LYS A 93 -16.14 9.27 -10.19
N PHE A 94 -15.73 8.01 -10.22
CA PHE A 94 -15.28 7.33 -11.43
C PHE A 94 -16.43 7.21 -12.46
N ILE A 95 -17.63 6.82 -12.02
CA ILE A 95 -18.86 6.76 -12.82
C ILE A 95 -19.27 8.17 -13.29
N ALA A 96 -19.14 9.19 -12.44
CA ALA A 96 -19.40 10.58 -12.80
C ALA A 96 -18.39 11.14 -13.81
N GLY A 97 -17.29 10.42 -14.09
CA GLY A 97 -16.24 10.86 -15.01
C GLY A 97 -15.28 11.89 -14.43
N GLU A 98 -15.28 12.07 -13.11
CA GLU A 98 -14.46 13.07 -12.41
C GLU A 98 -13.02 12.59 -12.19
N THR A 99 -12.77 11.26 -12.25
CA THR A 99 -11.47 10.66 -12.05
C THR A 99 -11.04 9.80 -13.25
N ASP A 100 -9.72 9.62 -13.42
CA ASP A 100 -9.09 8.75 -14.40
C ASP A 100 -9.02 7.31 -13.90
N PHE A 101 -8.93 7.13 -12.56
CA PHE A 101 -8.91 5.84 -11.90
C PHE A 101 -9.66 5.84 -10.58
N ALA A 102 -10.06 4.64 -10.13
CA ALA A 102 -10.62 4.41 -8.81
C ALA A 102 -9.82 3.35 -8.06
N ASN A 103 -9.46 3.64 -6.80
CA ASN A 103 -8.86 2.68 -5.88
C ASN A 103 -9.96 1.87 -5.18
N ALA A 104 -9.80 0.55 -5.10
CA ALA A 104 -10.81 -0.30 -4.48
C ALA A 104 -10.17 -1.42 -3.66
N SER A 105 -10.72 -1.67 -2.47
CA SER A 105 -10.34 -2.77 -1.57
C SER A 105 -11.31 -3.97 -1.64
N ARG A 106 -12.08 -4.04 -2.70
CA ARG A 106 -12.95 -5.15 -3.10
C ARG A 106 -13.16 -5.17 -4.60
N PRO A 107 -13.61 -6.29 -5.18
CA PRO A 107 -14.07 -6.30 -6.56
C PRO A 107 -15.23 -5.32 -6.78
N ILE A 108 -15.30 -4.80 -8.00
CA ILE A 108 -16.41 -3.94 -8.42
C ILE A 108 -17.75 -4.69 -8.34
N LYS A 109 -18.78 -4.04 -7.80
CA LYS A 109 -20.14 -4.60 -7.71
C LYS A 109 -20.85 -4.58 -9.07
N ASP A 110 -21.78 -5.50 -9.28
CA ASP A 110 -22.58 -5.55 -10.52
C ASP A 110 -23.40 -4.27 -10.77
N GLU A 111 -23.86 -3.60 -9.70
CA GLU A 111 -24.53 -2.30 -9.82
C GLU A 111 -23.57 -1.19 -10.32
N GLU A 112 -22.31 -1.20 -9.87
CA GLU A 112 -21.30 -0.24 -10.30
C GLU A 112 -20.90 -0.49 -11.76
N LYS A 113 -20.76 -1.78 -12.16
CA LYS A 113 -20.53 -2.16 -13.55
C LYS A 113 -21.64 -1.66 -14.47
N THR A 114 -22.91 -1.90 -14.06
CA THR A 114 -24.08 -1.46 -14.83
C THR A 114 -24.09 0.05 -15.03
N LYS A 115 -23.79 0.83 -13.98
CA LYS A 115 -23.71 2.29 -14.05
C LYS A 115 -22.58 2.76 -14.96
N LEU A 116 -21.42 2.09 -14.98
CA LEU A 116 -20.32 2.40 -15.88
C LEU A 116 -20.69 2.13 -17.34
N GLU A 117 -21.38 0.99 -17.61
CA GLU A 117 -21.90 0.67 -18.94
C GLU A 117 -22.92 1.72 -19.41
N GLU A 118 -23.86 2.16 -18.56
CA GLU A 118 -24.82 3.23 -18.86
C GLU A 118 -24.16 4.57 -19.12
N ALA A 119 -23.03 4.85 -18.41
CA ALA A 119 -22.24 6.06 -18.63
C ALA A 119 -21.29 5.95 -19.85
N GLY A 120 -21.21 4.79 -20.49
CA GLY A 120 -20.30 4.54 -21.62
C GLY A 120 -18.81 4.54 -21.22
N ILE A 121 -18.51 4.17 -19.99
CA ILE A 121 -17.14 4.13 -19.45
C ILE A 121 -16.64 2.69 -19.44
N ASP A 122 -15.71 2.40 -20.35
CA ASP A 122 -14.93 1.16 -20.33
C ASP A 122 -13.74 1.32 -19.38
N PHE A 123 -13.45 0.27 -18.63
CA PHE A 123 -12.36 0.24 -17.66
C PHE A 123 -11.56 -1.06 -17.73
N THR A 124 -10.36 -1.01 -17.19
CA THR A 124 -9.52 -2.20 -16.92
C THR A 124 -9.22 -2.25 -15.42
N GLU A 125 -9.37 -3.45 -14.85
CA GLU A 125 -9.06 -3.77 -13.47
C GLU A 125 -7.61 -4.23 -13.36
N PHE A 126 -6.85 -3.61 -12.46
CA PHE A 126 -5.49 -4.02 -12.12
C PHE A 126 -5.43 -4.32 -10.63
N GLN A 127 -5.14 -5.56 -10.27
CA GLN A 127 -4.81 -5.90 -8.90
C GLN A 127 -3.39 -5.42 -8.59
N VAL A 128 -3.21 -4.72 -7.48
CA VAL A 128 -1.92 -4.11 -7.12
C VAL A 128 -1.29 -4.73 -5.88
N ALA A 129 -2.10 -5.31 -4.98
CA ALA A 129 -1.63 -5.98 -3.76
C ALA A 129 -2.74 -6.86 -3.17
N ASN A 130 -2.40 -7.55 -2.07
CA ASN A 130 -3.38 -8.12 -1.14
C ASN A 130 -3.21 -7.47 0.24
N ASP A 131 -4.33 -7.16 0.88
CA ASP A 131 -4.38 -6.80 2.29
C ASP A 131 -4.62 -8.07 3.11
N GLY A 132 -3.85 -8.24 4.18
CA GLY A 132 -4.02 -9.29 5.17
C GLY A 132 -4.02 -8.68 6.56
N LEU A 133 -5.06 -8.99 7.35
CA LEU A 133 -5.20 -8.54 8.72
C LEU A 133 -4.83 -9.69 9.66
N SER A 134 -3.86 -9.48 10.54
CA SER A 134 -3.48 -10.47 11.56
C SER A 134 -4.16 -10.18 12.88
N VAL A 135 -4.75 -11.23 13.48
CA VAL A 135 -5.15 -11.23 14.90
C VAL A 135 -3.99 -11.82 15.69
N VAL A 136 -3.52 -11.07 16.68
CA VAL A 136 -2.34 -11.47 17.47
C VAL A 136 -2.60 -11.40 18.96
N VAL A 137 -1.90 -12.26 19.70
CA VAL A 137 -1.85 -12.26 21.15
C VAL A 137 -0.40 -12.25 21.62
N ASN A 138 -0.21 -11.98 22.92
CA ASN A 138 1.10 -12.09 23.55
C ASN A 138 1.68 -13.50 23.36
N LYS A 139 3.00 -13.60 23.17
CA LYS A 139 3.67 -14.90 22.96
C LYS A 139 3.50 -15.88 24.14
N ASP A 140 3.35 -15.37 25.35
CA ASP A 140 3.12 -16.17 26.56
C ASP A 140 1.64 -16.56 26.76
N ASN A 141 0.73 -16.13 25.87
CA ASN A 141 -0.66 -16.57 25.82
C ASN A 141 -0.67 -18.00 25.27
N ASP A 142 -0.90 -18.98 26.15
CA ASP A 142 -0.82 -20.41 25.86
C ASP A 142 -2.20 -21.09 25.67
N TRP A 143 -3.29 -20.28 25.65
CA TRP A 143 -4.65 -20.81 25.52
C TRP A 143 -5.36 -20.46 24.22
N VAL A 144 -5.00 -19.38 23.52
CA VAL A 144 -5.64 -19.00 22.24
C VAL A 144 -4.79 -19.49 21.08
N GLU A 145 -5.34 -20.41 20.28
CA GLU A 145 -4.70 -20.92 19.05
C GLU A 145 -5.52 -20.56 17.80
N ASP A 146 -6.84 -20.57 17.93
CA ASP A 146 -7.79 -20.39 16.85
C ASP A 146 -9.03 -19.66 17.36
N LEU A 147 -9.56 -18.74 16.58
CA LEU A 147 -10.80 -18.01 16.84
C LEU A 147 -11.67 -18.08 15.59
N THR A 148 -12.97 -18.27 15.79
CA THR A 148 -13.92 -18.09 14.69
C THR A 148 -14.23 -16.61 14.49
N VAL A 149 -14.78 -16.25 13.32
CA VAL A 149 -15.31 -14.89 13.06
C VAL A 149 -16.38 -14.53 14.11
N GLU A 150 -17.19 -15.50 14.54
CA GLU A 150 -18.19 -15.28 15.59
C GLU A 150 -17.55 -15.00 16.95
N ASP A 151 -16.44 -15.67 17.29
CA ASP A 151 -15.69 -15.38 18.50
C ASP A 151 -15.08 -13.97 18.46
N LEU A 152 -14.49 -13.60 17.33
CA LEU A 152 -13.96 -12.25 17.13
C LEU A 152 -15.07 -11.20 17.29
N LYS A 153 -16.21 -11.38 16.63
CA LYS A 153 -17.35 -10.47 16.77
C LYS A 153 -17.81 -10.37 18.22
N LYS A 154 -17.98 -11.50 18.91
CA LYS A 154 -18.39 -11.55 20.31
C LYS A 154 -17.41 -10.84 21.24
N MET A 155 -16.12 -10.95 20.99
CA MET A 155 -15.05 -10.31 21.79
C MET A 155 -15.03 -8.81 21.59
N TRP A 156 -15.05 -8.35 20.33
CA TRP A 156 -14.74 -6.97 19.97
C TRP A 156 -15.96 -6.04 19.94
N ILE A 157 -17.19 -6.56 19.95
CA ILE A 157 -18.40 -5.74 19.94
C ILE A 157 -18.67 -5.09 21.30
N GLU A 158 -19.04 -3.82 21.30
CA GLU A 158 -19.46 -3.09 22.51
C GLU A 158 -20.89 -3.50 22.91
N ASP A 159 -21.03 -4.09 24.09
CA ASP A 159 -22.33 -4.51 24.66
C ASP A 159 -22.49 -4.07 26.12
N GLY A 160 -21.59 -3.21 26.61
CA GLY A 160 -21.57 -2.72 27.97
C GLY A 160 -21.03 -3.70 29.01
N THR A 161 -20.44 -4.83 28.57
CA THR A 161 -19.86 -5.84 29.47
C THR A 161 -18.33 -5.82 29.42
N THR A 162 -17.69 -6.15 30.53
CA THR A 162 -16.24 -6.44 30.53
C THR A 162 -16.02 -7.81 29.94
N LYS A 163 -15.18 -7.89 28.91
CA LYS A 163 -14.87 -9.13 28.20
C LYS A 163 -13.77 -9.91 28.92
N LYS A 164 -13.99 -11.20 29.08
CA LYS A 164 -13.01 -12.15 29.66
C LYS A 164 -12.72 -13.28 28.69
N TRP A 165 -11.55 -13.86 28.75
CA TRP A 165 -11.20 -15.02 27.94
C TRP A 165 -12.16 -16.20 28.15
N SER A 166 -12.60 -16.43 29.41
CA SER A 166 -13.58 -17.47 29.75
C SER A 166 -14.99 -17.24 29.18
N ASP A 167 -15.31 -16.02 28.72
CA ASP A 167 -16.59 -15.73 28.06
C ASP A 167 -16.64 -16.32 26.64
N ILE A 168 -15.46 -16.50 26.03
CA ILE A 168 -15.29 -17.09 24.71
C ILE A 168 -15.20 -18.61 24.83
N ASN A 169 -14.27 -19.10 25.64
CA ASN A 169 -14.15 -20.51 25.94
C ASN A 169 -14.04 -20.71 27.47
N PRO A 170 -15.00 -21.44 28.10
CA PRO A 170 -14.99 -21.65 29.56
C PRO A 170 -13.76 -22.37 30.13
N GLU A 171 -12.94 -22.99 29.29
CA GLU A 171 -11.68 -23.64 29.69
C GLU A 171 -10.51 -22.63 29.76
N TRP A 172 -10.70 -21.42 29.23
CA TRP A 172 -9.69 -20.36 29.25
C TRP A 172 -9.71 -19.56 30.56
N PRO A 173 -8.64 -18.80 30.86
CA PRO A 173 -8.57 -17.99 32.08
C PRO A 173 -9.74 -17.02 32.24
N ALA A 174 -10.16 -16.75 33.48
CA ALA A 174 -11.21 -15.78 33.79
C ALA A 174 -10.71 -14.34 33.94
N GLU A 175 -9.55 -14.05 33.36
CA GLU A 175 -8.95 -12.72 33.27
C GLU A 175 -9.64 -11.88 32.21
N GLU A 176 -9.59 -10.55 32.42
CA GLU A 176 -10.10 -9.57 31.47
C GLU A 176 -9.21 -9.52 30.24
N ILE A 177 -9.83 -9.34 29.06
CA ILE A 177 -9.12 -9.17 27.78
C ILE A 177 -8.68 -7.71 27.67
N VAL A 178 -7.42 -7.49 27.30
CA VAL A 178 -6.87 -6.16 27.02
C VAL A 178 -6.81 -5.97 25.50
N PHE A 179 -7.58 -5.01 24.99
CA PHE A 179 -7.77 -4.81 23.56
C PHE A 179 -6.90 -3.68 23.01
N TYR A 180 -6.25 -3.93 21.88
CA TYR A 180 -5.52 -2.94 21.09
C TYR A 180 -6.01 -2.97 19.65
N SER A 181 -6.34 -1.81 19.08
CA SER A 181 -6.89 -1.66 17.74
C SER A 181 -6.20 -0.52 17.00
N PRO A 182 -6.05 -0.61 15.67
CA PRO A 182 -5.77 0.58 14.87
C PRO A 182 -6.78 1.68 15.18
N GLY A 183 -6.40 2.92 14.92
CA GLY A 183 -7.29 4.06 15.06
C GLY A 183 -8.34 4.15 13.96
N THR A 184 -9.32 5.01 14.13
CA THR A 184 -10.47 5.14 13.21
C THR A 184 -10.13 5.70 11.82
N ASP A 185 -8.93 6.26 11.64
CA ASP A 185 -8.45 6.73 10.34
C ASP A 185 -7.72 5.61 9.55
N SER A 186 -7.58 4.42 10.16
CA SER A 186 -6.90 3.26 9.56
C SER A 186 -7.81 2.45 8.65
N GLY A 187 -7.36 2.19 7.42
CA GLY A 187 -8.04 1.26 6.52
C GLY A 187 -8.14 -0.19 7.04
N THR A 188 -7.28 -0.57 8.00
CA THR A 188 -7.35 -1.87 8.70
C THR A 188 -8.48 -1.87 9.74
N TYR A 189 -8.70 -0.74 10.43
CA TYR A 189 -9.85 -0.56 11.30
C TYR A 189 -11.15 -0.68 10.51
N ASP A 190 -11.30 0.09 9.42
CA ASP A 190 -12.47 0.06 8.55
C ASP A 190 -12.77 -1.36 8.06
N TYR A 191 -11.71 -2.10 7.70
CA TYR A 191 -11.88 -3.47 7.23
C TYR A 191 -12.37 -4.42 8.32
N PHE A 192 -11.81 -4.33 9.52
CA PHE A 192 -12.26 -5.14 10.66
C PHE A 192 -13.69 -4.79 11.06
N ASP A 193 -14.05 -3.52 11.04
CA ASP A 193 -15.40 -3.03 11.29
C ASP A 193 -16.39 -3.62 10.28
N GLU A 194 -16.08 -3.55 8.99
CA GLU A 194 -16.92 -4.08 7.92
C GLU A 194 -17.12 -5.61 8.02
N VAL A 195 -16.03 -6.39 8.20
CA VAL A 195 -16.10 -7.85 8.01
C VAL A 195 -16.27 -8.63 9.32
N ILE A 196 -15.97 -8.04 10.48
CA ILE A 196 -16.09 -8.67 11.80
C ILE A 196 -17.19 -8.04 12.62
N LEU A 197 -17.21 -6.70 12.75
CA LEU A 197 -18.19 -6.03 13.61
C LEU A 197 -19.54 -5.82 12.91
N ASP A 198 -19.58 -5.84 11.56
CA ASP A 198 -20.79 -5.59 10.79
C ASP A 198 -21.37 -4.20 11.12
N GLU A 199 -20.47 -3.20 11.16
CA GLU A 199 -20.69 -1.79 11.51
C GLU A 199 -21.23 -1.56 12.95
N ALA A 200 -21.01 -2.53 13.86
CA ALA A 200 -21.35 -2.34 15.28
C ALA A 200 -20.20 -1.68 16.04
N ASP A 201 -20.51 -0.93 17.09
CA ASP A 201 -19.51 -0.26 17.90
C ASP A 201 -18.42 -1.22 18.43
N LEU A 202 -17.17 -0.84 18.27
CA LEU A 202 -16.01 -1.53 18.86
C LEU A 202 -16.02 -1.37 20.38
N VAL A 203 -15.58 -2.39 21.11
CA VAL A 203 -15.45 -2.38 22.58
C VAL A 203 -14.70 -1.13 23.07
N LYS A 204 -15.34 -0.35 23.96
CA LYS A 204 -14.83 0.96 24.43
C LYS A 204 -13.57 0.89 25.30
N SER A 205 -13.25 -0.30 25.82
CA SER A 205 -12.01 -0.53 26.58
C SER A 205 -10.79 -0.70 25.67
N ALA A 206 -10.96 -0.75 24.33
CA ALA A 206 -9.83 -0.86 23.42
C ALA A 206 -8.95 0.39 23.44
N THR A 207 -7.64 0.18 23.47
CA THR A 207 -6.65 1.22 23.22
C THR A 207 -6.47 1.36 21.71
N LEU A 208 -6.77 2.53 21.17
CA LEU A 208 -6.64 2.84 19.76
C LEU A 208 -5.34 3.60 19.50
N SER A 209 -4.67 3.28 18.38
CA SER A 209 -3.48 4.00 17.93
C SER A 209 -3.38 3.94 16.40
N GLU A 210 -3.01 5.07 15.78
CA GLU A 210 -2.66 5.13 14.35
C GLU A 210 -1.23 4.58 14.09
N ASP A 211 -0.44 4.36 15.14
CA ASP A 211 0.89 3.74 15.05
C ASP A 211 0.79 2.28 15.50
N ASP A 212 0.86 1.34 14.56
CA ASP A 212 0.81 -0.11 14.82
C ASP A 212 1.93 -0.59 15.75
N ASN A 213 3.07 0.12 15.81
CA ASN A 213 4.13 -0.22 16.77
C ASN A 213 3.69 -0.04 18.24
N VAL A 214 2.77 0.88 18.49
CA VAL A 214 2.17 1.04 19.83
C VAL A 214 1.29 -0.17 20.17
N LEU A 215 0.54 -0.69 19.19
CA LEU A 215 -0.29 -1.88 19.35
C LEU A 215 0.59 -3.11 19.60
N VAL A 216 1.66 -3.27 18.81
CA VAL A 216 2.66 -4.34 19.00
C VAL A 216 3.24 -4.31 20.41
N GLN A 217 3.69 -3.14 20.88
CA GLN A 217 4.24 -3.00 22.24
C GLN A 217 3.19 -3.30 23.32
N GLY A 218 1.94 -2.89 23.09
CA GLY A 218 0.84 -3.18 24.00
C GLY A 218 0.62 -4.70 24.17
N VAL A 219 0.58 -5.43 23.06
CA VAL A 219 0.44 -6.90 23.09
C VAL A 219 1.65 -7.58 23.72
N GLN A 220 2.86 -7.11 23.45
CA GLN A 220 4.09 -7.65 24.06
C GLN A 220 4.10 -7.45 25.59
N GLY A 221 3.48 -6.38 26.09
CA GLY A 221 3.50 -6.00 27.48
C GLY A 221 2.49 -6.71 28.39
N ASP A 222 1.47 -7.36 27.84
CA ASP A 222 0.39 -7.99 28.62
C ASP A 222 0.01 -9.35 28.04
N LYS A 223 0.08 -10.40 28.87
CA LYS A 223 -0.30 -11.79 28.51
C LYS A 223 -1.78 -11.91 28.11
N ASN A 224 -2.63 -11.02 28.61
CA ASN A 224 -4.06 -10.99 28.33
C ASN A 224 -4.41 -10.07 27.14
N ALA A 225 -3.41 -9.51 26.45
CA ALA A 225 -3.65 -8.64 25.33
C ALA A 225 -3.96 -9.40 24.04
N ILE A 226 -4.85 -8.79 23.25
CA ILE A 226 -5.18 -9.15 21.88
C ILE A 226 -5.19 -7.88 21.03
N ALA A 227 -4.70 -7.97 19.81
CA ALA A 227 -4.78 -6.90 18.82
C ALA A 227 -5.10 -7.45 17.43
N PHE A 228 -5.47 -6.55 16.53
CA PHE A 228 -5.44 -6.79 15.11
C PHE A 228 -4.71 -5.64 14.40
N PHE A 229 -3.98 -5.95 13.35
CA PHE A 229 -3.26 -4.99 12.51
C PHE A 229 -2.77 -5.68 11.22
N GLY A 230 -2.17 -4.90 10.31
CA GLY A 230 -1.65 -5.41 9.04
C GLY A 230 -0.64 -6.55 9.22
N TYR A 231 -0.73 -7.57 8.38
CA TYR A 231 0.06 -8.80 8.45
C TYR A 231 1.58 -8.55 8.47
N ALA A 232 2.07 -7.53 7.76
CA ALA A 232 3.50 -7.21 7.75
C ALA A 232 4.04 -6.80 9.13
N TYR A 233 3.24 -6.13 9.95
CA TYR A 233 3.63 -5.81 11.34
C TYR A 233 3.78 -7.06 12.20
N TYR A 234 2.92 -8.07 11.99
CA TYR A 234 3.10 -9.37 12.63
C TYR A 234 4.40 -10.03 12.14
N LEU A 235 4.65 -10.08 10.83
CA LEU A 235 5.88 -10.67 10.28
C LEU A 235 7.15 -10.03 10.85
N ALA A 236 7.16 -8.72 11.00
CA ALA A 236 8.29 -7.99 11.58
C ALA A 236 8.49 -8.30 13.08
N ASN A 237 7.47 -8.83 13.77
CA ASN A 237 7.46 -9.06 15.22
C ASN A 237 7.13 -10.51 15.62
N GLN A 238 7.17 -11.47 14.70
CA GLN A 238 6.80 -12.88 14.93
C GLN A 238 7.61 -13.57 16.03
N ASP A 239 8.79 -13.05 16.39
CA ASP A 239 9.61 -13.58 17.48
C ASP A 239 9.01 -13.26 18.86
N THR A 240 8.17 -12.24 18.98
CA THR A 240 7.63 -11.70 20.23
C THR A 240 6.11 -11.75 20.33
N LEU A 241 5.44 -11.97 19.23
CA LEU A 241 3.99 -12.11 19.11
C LEU A 241 3.60 -13.52 18.70
N LYS A 242 2.38 -13.89 19.02
CA LYS A 242 1.77 -15.13 18.55
C LYS A 242 0.56 -14.77 17.68
N VAL A 243 0.56 -15.22 16.43
CA VAL A 243 -0.59 -15.07 15.56
C VAL A 243 -1.66 -16.09 15.91
N VAL A 244 -2.90 -15.69 15.78
CA VAL A 244 -4.09 -16.53 16.00
C VAL A 244 -4.66 -16.95 14.65
N LYS A 245 -4.97 -18.22 14.48
CA LYS A 245 -5.73 -18.70 13.33
C LYS A 245 -7.14 -18.14 13.37
N VAL A 246 -7.72 -17.91 12.19
CA VAL A 246 -9.12 -17.53 12.08
C VAL A 246 -9.83 -18.56 11.23
N ASN A 247 -10.89 -19.18 11.78
CA ASN A 247 -11.57 -20.32 11.18
C ASN A 247 -10.64 -21.48 10.80
N GLY A 248 -9.61 -21.74 11.59
CA GLY A 248 -8.62 -22.78 11.36
C GLY A 248 -7.50 -22.43 10.37
N VAL A 249 -7.54 -21.25 9.76
CA VAL A 249 -6.54 -20.79 8.77
C VAL A 249 -5.57 -19.80 9.42
N GLU A 250 -4.27 -20.05 9.25
CA GLU A 250 -3.22 -19.14 9.68
C GLU A 250 -2.92 -18.11 8.59
N PRO A 251 -2.76 -16.82 8.92
CA PRO A 251 -2.31 -15.82 7.95
C PRO A 251 -0.85 -16.10 7.54
N THR A 252 -0.67 -16.39 6.29
CA THR A 252 0.63 -16.54 5.60
C THR A 252 0.54 -15.83 4.26
N ASN A 253 1.67 -15.53 3.62
CA ASN A 253 1.64 -14.97 2.27
C ASN A 253 0.74 -15.82 1.35
N GLU A 254 0.90 -17.15 1.38
CA GLU A 254 0.13 -18.08 0.55
C GLU A 254 -1.37 -18.04 0.83
N THR A 255 -1.80 -18.06 2.11
CA THR A 255 -3.22 -18.05 2.48
C THR A 255 -3.88 -16.69 2.26
N ILE A 256 -3.11 -15.60 2.35
CA ILE A 256 -3.57 -14.24 2.02
C ILE A 256 -3.69 -14.07 0.51
N GLU A 257 -2.67 -14.44 -0.26
CA GLU A 257 -2.67 -14.36 -1.73
C GLU A 257 -3.78 -15.23 -2.37
N SER A 258 -3.97 -16.44 -1.87
CA SER A 258 -5.01 -17.34 -2.36
C SER A 258 -6.44 -16.97 -1.93
N GLY A 259 -6.58 -16.06 -0.93
CA GLY A 259 -7.86 -15.73 -0.32
C GLY A 259 -8.40 -16.84 0.62
N GLU A 260 -7.60 -17.86 0.96
CA GLU A 260 -7.98 -18.89 1.92
C GLU A 260 -8.18 -18.31 3.33
N TYR A 261 -7.37 -17.29 3.69
CA TYR A 261 -7.50 -16.56 4.96
C TYR A 261 -8.68 -15.57 4.91
N SER A 262 -9.87 -16.08 4.70
CA SER A 262 -11.12 -15.29 4.61
C SER A 262 -11.86 -15.28 5.95
N PRO A 263 -12.48 -14.14 6.33
CA PRO A 263 -12.65 -12.89 5.59
C PRO A 263 -11.53 -11.86 5.83
N LEU A 264 -10.42 -12.20 6.49
CA LEU A 264 -9.37 -11.27 6.91
C LEU A 264 -8.25 -11.10 5.86
N SER A 265 -8.50 -11.47 4.61
CA SER A 265 -7.68 -11.13 3.45
C SER A 265 -8.54 -10.63 2.30
N ARG A 266 -8.06 -9.64 1.57
CA ARG A 266 -8.76 -9.06 0.43
C ARG A 266 -7.80 -8.54 -0.63
N PRO A 267 -8.17 -8.65 -1.92
CA PRO A 267 -7.42 -8.05 -3.01
C PRO A 267 -7.60 -6.53 -3.06
N LEU A 268 -6.55 -5.83 -3.45
CA LEU A 268 -6.53 -4.39 -3.64
C LEU A 268 -6.37 -4.07 -5.13
N PHE A 269 -7.18 -3.15 -5.63
CA PHE A 269 -7.30 -2.86 -7.06
C PHE A 269 -7.16 -1.38 -7.39
N VAL A 270 -6.72 -1.14 -8.63
CA VAL A 270 -6.86 0.12 -9.35
C VAL A 270 -7.71 -0.14 -10.58
N TYR A 271 -8.85 0.53 -10.68
CA TYR A 271 -9.74 0.52 -11.86
C TYR A 271 -9.41 1.72 -12.73
N ALA A 272 -8.85 1.50 -13.91
CA ALA A 272 -8.39 2.55 -14.81
C ALA A 272 -9.36 2.74 -15.99
N LYS A 273 -9.69 4.00 -16.31
CA LYS A 273 -10.55 4.35 -17.45
C LYS A 273 -9.80 4.15 -18.76
N ASN A 274 -10.32 3.28 -19.64
CA ASN A 274 -9.64 2.92 -20.88
C ASN A 274 -9.49 4.12 -21.85
N SER A 275 -10.46 5.02 -21.88
CA SER A 275 -10.35 6.25 -22.71
C SER A 275 -9.25 7.16 -22.18
N ALA A 276 -9.14 7.33 -20.86
CA ALA A 276 -8.09 8.15 -20.25
C ALA A 276 -6.70 7.55 -20.49
N LEU A 277 -6.53 6.22 -20.41
CA LEU A 277 -5.27 5.54 -20.75
C LEU A 277 -4.82 5.80 -22.19
N LYS A 278 -5.76 5.91 -23.15
CA LYS A 278 -5.48 6.19 -24.56
C LYS A 278 -5.19 7.65 -24.86
N GLU A 279 -5.87 8.54 -24.17
CA GLU A 279 -5.88 9.99 -24.48
C GLU A 279 -4.89 10.80 -23.63
N ASN A 280 -4.52 10.28 -22.45
CA ASN A 280 -3.62 10.95 -21.51
C ASN A 280 -2.32 10.15 -21.36
N PRO A 281 -1.23 10.49 -22.08
CA PRO A 281 0.06 9.81 -21.97
C PRO A 281 0.64 9.81 -20.54
N ALA A 282 0.36 10.85 -19.75
CA ALA A 282 0.81 10.93 -18.38
C ALA A 282 0.11 9.90 -17.48
N PHE A 283 -1.17 9.62 -17.72
CA PHE A 283 -1.89 8.58 -17.00
C PHE A 283 -1.44 7.18 -17.40
N TYR A 284 -1.22 6.94 -18.70
CA TYR A 284 -0.68 5.67 -19.17
C TYR A 284 0.70 5.38 -18.53
N ASP A 285 1.58 6.37 -18.49
CA ASP A 285 2.91 6.24 -17.92
C ASP A 285 2.86 6.02 -16.41
N PHE A 286 1.99 6.75 -15.70
CA PHE A 286 1.74 6.54 -14.27
C PHE A 286 1.22 5.12 -13.98
N MET A 287 0.28 4.59 -14.78
CA MET A 287 -0.22 3.24 -14.60
C MET A 287 0.85 2.17 -14.89
N LYS A 288 1.71 2.42 -15.89
CA LYS A 288 2.86 1.56 -16.17
C LYS A 288 3.82 1.55 -14.97
N TYR A 289 4.18 2.74 -14.48
CA TYR A 289 5.02 2.88 -13.28
C TYR A 289 4.39 2.18 -12.06
N THR A 290 3.09 2.34 -11.86
CA THR A 290 2.34 1.67 -10.80
C THR A 290 2.53 0.15 -10.87
N LEU A 291 2.28 -0.47 -12.02
CA LEU A 291 2.39 -1.92 -12.16
C LEU A 291 3.84 -2.44 -12.06
N GLU A 292 4.83 -1.63 -12.43
CA GLU A 292 6.24 -1.97 -12.30
C GLU A 292 6.74 -1.90 -10.84
N ASN A 293 6.09 -1.08 -9.98
CA ASN A 293 6.58 -0.79 -8.62
C ASN A 293 5.57 -1.13 -7.50
N ALA A 294 4.33 -1.50 -7.84
CA ALA A 294 3.28 -1.74 -6.84
C ALA A 294 3.66 -2.80 -5.80
N GLY A 295 4.40 -3.84 -6.21
CA GLY A 295 4.84 -4.89 -5.28
C GLY A 295 5.77 -4.36 -4.20
N GLU A 296 6.80 -3.60 -4.57
CA GLU A 296 7.73 -2.99 -3.63
C GLU A 296 7.03 -1.99 -2.72
N MET A 297 6.17 -1.14 -3.28
CA MET A 297 5.43 -0.14 -2.49
C MET A 297 4.42 -0.80 -1.55
N ALA A 298 3.74 -1.86 -1.98
CA ALA A 298 2.84 -2.62 -1.11
C ALA A 298 3.57 -3.17 0.11
N GLU A 299 4.73 -3.82 -0.08
CA GLU A 299 5.54 -4.33 1.02
C GLU A 299 6.06 -3.22 1.94
N ALA A 300 6.47 -2.09 1.36
CA ALA A 300 6.97 -0.94 2.11
C ALA A 300 5.92 -0.34 3.05
N VAL A 301 4.63 -0.38 2.66
CA VAL A 301 3.51 0.14 3.47
C VAL A 301 2.74 -0.96 4.23
N GLY A 302 3.25 -2.20 4.23
CA GLY A 302 2.76 -3.26 5.11
C GLY A 302 1.70 -4.19 4.51
N TYR A 303 1.55 -4.22 3.20
CA TYR A 303 0.67 -5.15 2.49
C TYR A 303 1.46 -6.33 1.88
N VAL A 304 0.73 -7.29 1.33
CA VAL A 304 1.32 -8.46 0.65
C VAL A 304 1.37 -8.19 -0.86
N SER A 305 2.57 -8.26 -1.43
CA SER A 305 2.76 -8.14 -2.88
C SER A 305 2.13 -9.33 -3.61
N LEU A 306 1.85 -9.15 -4.90
CA LEU A 306 1.42 -10.23 -5.76
C LEU A 306 2.62 -11.01 -6.31
N PRO A 307 2.43 -12.27 -6.76
CA PRO A 307 3.40 -12.93 -7.61
C PRO A 307 3.76 -12.08 -8.84
N GLN A 308 5.02 -12.06 -9.25
CA GLN A 308 5.50 -11.24 -10.37
C GLN A 308 4.69 -11.45 -11.66
N GLU A 309 4.23 -12.67 -11.89
CA GLU A 309 3.40 -13.00 -13.07
C GLU A 309 2.09 -12.21 -13.15
N ASN A 310 1.54 -11.78 -12.01
CA ASN A 310 0.33 -10.95 -11.98
C ASN A 310 0.62 -9.52 -12.44
N TYR A 311 1.75 -8.95 -12.02
CA TYR A 311 2.21 -7.63 -12.50
C TYR A 311 2.57 -7.67 -13.99
N ASP A 312 3.28 -8.71 -14.44
CA ASP A 312 3.61 -8.91 -15.85
C ASP A 312 2.36 -9.01 -16.71
N LYS A 313 1.33 -9.71 -16.21
CA LYS A 313 0.02 -9.77 -16.90
C LYS A 313 -0.64 -8.39 -16.92
N GLY A 314 -0.63 -7.66 -15.82
CA GLY A 314 -1.17 -6.30 -15.75
C GLY A 314 -0.50 -5.35 -16.74
N LEU A 315 0.83 -5.43 -16.88
CA LEU A 315 1.59 -4.67 -17.88
C LEU A 315 1.21 -5.06 -19.31
N ALA A 316 1.04 -6.36 -19.61
CA ALA A 316 0.59 -6.82 -20.91
C ALA A 316 -0.84 -6.36 -21.23
N ASP A 317 -1.76 -6.40 -20.25
CA ASP A 317 -3.13 -5.91 -20.41
C ASP A 317 -3.14 -4.39 -20.65
N LEU A 318 -2.30 -3.62 -19.94
CA LEU A 318 -2.12 -2.19 -20.16
C LEU A 318 -1.58 -1.87 -21.57
N GLU A 319 -0.58 -2.62 -22.03
CA GLU A 319 0.01 -2.45 -23.36
C GLU A 319 -1.01 -2.73 -24.48
N ALA A 320 -1.89 -3.69 -24.28
CA ALA A 320 -2.94 -4.04 -25.23
C ALA A 320 -4.00 -2.93 -25.40
N LEU A 321 -4.07 -1.94 -24.49
CA LEU A 321 -4.97 -0.78 -24.57
C LEU A 321 -4.40 0.37 -25.40
N LYS A 322 -3.13 0.33 -25.77
CA LYS A 322 -2.44 1.34 -26.57
C LYS A 322 -2.88 1.28 -28.06
#